data_bd8ea6dbf1cbfcf37a9a28df6595cafa
#
_entry.id   bd8ea6dbf1cbfcf37a9a28df6595cafa
#
_cell.length_a   1.000
_cell.length_b   1.000
_cell.length_c   1.000
_cell.angle_alpha   90.00
_cell.angle_beta   90.00
_cell.angle_gamma   90.00
#
_symmetry.space_group_name_H-M   'P 1'
#
loop_
_entity.id
_entity.type
_entity.pdbx_description
1 polymer ?
#
loop_
_entity_poly.entity_id
_entity_poly.type
_entity_poly.pdbx_seq_one_letter_code
_entity_poly.pdbx_strand_id
1 'polypeptide(L)'
;MSANEWQIVWFTAWVAALSTLVILPPGLAVAWLLARCDWPGKSLLETLVTLPLVMPPVATGLILLKVLGRHGLGGFFHDRLHLDIVFTWRAVLAALGVMSFPLLVRSTRVALEEVNPRFEQIARTLGAGDLRVFFSITIPLALRGIIGGVILAFARALGEFGATIMVAGNIPGKTSTLSLSIYQSWFNGGDAAAWRLLGASVALAFAAVWASEWFMRRKRS
;
A
#
# COMPACT_ATOMS: atom_id res chain seq x y z
N MET A 1 -25.78 0.32 10.92
CA MET A 1 -24.90 1.36 10.33
C MET A 1 -25.76 2.33 9.54
N SER A 2 -25.49 3.63 9.67
CA SER A 2 -26.14 4.65 8.86
C SER A 2 -25.60 4.64 7.42
N ALA A 3 -26.30 5.29 6.47
CA ALA A 3 -25.85 5.42 5.09
C ALA A 3 -24.47 6.09 5.01
N ASN A 4 -24.20 7.09 5.84
CA ASN A 4 -22.90 7.75 5.92
C ASN A 4 -21.77 6.83 6.42
N GLU A 5 -22.06 5.95 7.40
CA GLU A 5 -21.08 4.98 7.91
C GLU A 5 -20.70 3.96 6.83
N TRP A 6 -21.68 3.50 6.04
CA TRP A 6 -21.43 2.61 4.89
C TRP A 6 -20.57 3.29 3.81
N GLN A 7 -20.81 4.57 3.55
CA GLN A 7 -20.02 5.33 2.60
C GLN A 7 -18.55 5.45 3.04
N ILE A 8 -18.29 5.65 4.33
CA ILE A 8 -16.94 5.69 4.90
C ILE A 8 -16.23 4.33 4.76
N VAL A 9 -16.92 3.23 5.07
CA VAL A 9 -16.39 1.87 4.92
C VAL A 9 -16.01 1.60 3.46
N TRP A 10 -16.94 1.87 2.55
CA TRP A 10 -16.72 1.68 1.12
C TRP A 10 -15.57 2.53 0.58
N PHE A 11 -15.56 3.82 0.93
CA PHE A 11 -14.50 4.73 0.52
C PHE A 11 -13.13 4.24 1.00
N THR A 12 -13.02 3.82 2.26
CA THR A 12 -11.76 3.32 2.83
C THR A 12 -11.29 2.06 2.11
N ALA A 13 -12.17 1.08 1.92
CA ALA A 13 -11.84 -0.16 1.23
C ALA A 13 -11.43 0.09 -0.24
N TRP A 14 -12.18 0.94 -0.94
CA TRP A 14 -11.90 1.28 -2.33
C TRP A 14 -10.58 2.01 -2.50
N VAL A 15 -10.32 3.07 -1.70
CA VAL A 15 -9.08 3.85 -1.83
C VAL A 15 -7.85 3.05 -1.38
N ALA A 16 -8.00 2.15 -0.38
CA ALA A 16 -6.93 1.24 0.02
C ALA A 16 -6.62 0.21 -1.08
N ALA A 17 -7.65 -0.36 -1.71
CA ALA A 17 -7.48 -1.28 -2.84
C ALA A 17 -6.80 -0.59 -4.03
N LEU A 18 -7.29 0.60 -4.41
CA LEU A 18 -6.72 1.37 -5.49
C LEU A 18 -5.26 1.77 -5.20
N SER A 19 -4.98 2.21 -3.97
CA SER A 19 -3.62 2.54 -3.54
C SER A 19 -2.68 1.34 -3.66
N THR A 20 -3.12 0.17 -3.20
CA THR A 20 -2.35 -1.08 -3.29
C THR A 20 -2.10 -1.48 -4.75
N LEU A 21 -3.10 -1.33 -5.63
CA LEU A 21 -2.94 -1.60 -7.07
C LEU A 21 -1.97 -0.62 -7.74
N VAL A 22 -2.01 0.66 -7.38
CA VAL A 22 -1.10 1.68 -7.93
C VAL A 22 0.34 1.45 -7.52
N ILE A 23 0.59 1.04 -6.27
CA ILE A 23 1.95 0.78 -5.80
C ILE A 23 2.47 -0.60 -6.20
N LEU A 24 1.63 -1.52 -6.70
CA LEU A 24 2.02 -2.88 -7.04
C LEU A 24 3.08 -2.94 -8.16
N PRO A 25 2.92 -2.27 -9.32
CA PRO A 25 3.94 -2.31 -10.37
C PRO A 25 5.30 -1.76 -9.92
N PRO A 26 5.40 -0.54 -9.35
CA PRO A 26 6.69 -0.03 -8.87
C PRO A 26 7.23 -0.85 -7.70
N GLY A 27 6.38 -1.36 -6.80
CA GLY A 27 6.78 -2.22 -5.69
C GLY A 27 7.38 -3.54 -6.17
N LEU A 28 6.78 -4.17 -7.18
CA LEU A 28 7.29 -5.38 -7.80
C LEU A 28 8.65 -5.14 -8.49
N ALA A 29 8.79 -4.02 -9.22
CA ALA A 29 10.05 -3.65 -9.87
C ALA A 29 11.17 -3.42 -8.86
N VAL A 30 10.90 -2.68 -7.78
CA VAL A 30 11.87 -2.43 -6.71
C VAL A 30 12.21 -3.73 -5.97
N ALA A 31 11.23 -4.56 -5.66
CA ALA A 31 11.44 -5.84 -5.01
C ALA A 31 12.32 -6.77 -5.87
N TRP A 32 12.06 -6.82 -7.17
CA TRP A 32 12.89 -7.61 -8.12
C TRP A 32 14.32 -7.08 -8.19
N LEU A 33 14.49 -5.76 -8.29
CA LEU A 33 15.80 -5.12 -8.30
C LEU A 33 16.60 -5.47 -7.03
N LEU A 34 15.95 -5.41 -5.87
CA LEU A 34 16.55 -5.75 -4.59
C LEU A 34 16.81 -7.25 -4.43
N ALA A 35 16.01 -8.13 -5.04
CA ALA A 35 16.16 -9.58 -4.94
C ALA A 35 17.23 -10.15 -5.87
N ARG A 36 17.38 -9.58 -7.08
CA ARG A 36 18.18 -10.19 -8.16
C ARG A 36 19.41 -9.42 -8.59
N CYS A 37 19.49 -8.15 -8.25
CA CYS A 37 20.61 -7.30 -8.66
C CYS A 37 21.51 -6.94 -7.47
N ASP A 38 22.82 -7.07 -7.66
CA ASP A 38 23.81 -6.59 -6.72
C ASP A 38 24.55 -5.41 -7.34
N TRP A 39 24.47 -4.25 -6.69
CA TRP A 39 25.02 -3.00 -7.17
C TRP A 39 25.37 -2.06 -6.00
N PRO A 40 26.35 -1.17 -6.18
CA PRO A 40 26.69 -0.16 -5.18
C PRO A 40 25.51 0.78 -5.00
N GLY A 41 24.94 0.87 -3.77
CA GLY A 41 23.74 1.68 -3.48
C GLY A 41 22.47 0.87 -3.21
N LYS A 42 22.50 -0.45 -3.35
CA LYS A 42 21.39 -1.35 -2.99
C LYS A 42 20.90 -1.10 -1.56
N SER A 43 21.82 -1.00 -0.60
CA SER A 43 21.52 -0.71 0.80
C SER A 43 20.86 0.67 1.00
N LEU A 44 21.25 1.68 0.23
CA LEU A 44 20.63 3.00 0.28
C LEU A 44 19.18 2.94 -0.22
N LEU A 45 18.93 2.28 -1.35
CA LEU A 45 17.58 2.09 -1.87
C LEU A 45 16.71 1.32 -0.85
N GLU A 46 17.24 0.25 -0.27
CA GLU A 46 16.54 -0.54 0.75
C GLU A 46 16.18 0.32 1.98
N THR A 47 17.12 1.16 2.42
CA THR A 47 16.89 2.10 3.52
C THR A 47 15.81 3.12 3.16
N LEU A 48 15.88 3.74 1.98
CA LEU A 48 14.89 4.72 1.53
C LEU A 48 13.49 4.11 1.41
N VAL A 49 13.39 2.91 0.86
CA VAL A 49 12.11 2.19 0.75
C VAL A 49 11.54 1.87 2.13
N THR A 50 12.37 1.54 3.10
CA THR A 50 11.94 1.15 4.45
C THR A 50 11.67 2.35 5.35
N LEU A 51 12.18 3.52 5.01
CA LEU A 51 12.12 4.74 5.82
C LEU A 51 10.69 5.10 6.29
N PRO A 52 9.64 5.07 5.43
CA PRO A 52 8.27 5.38 5.84
C PRO A 52 7.72 4.45 6.93
N LEU A 53 8.25 3.23 7.06
CA LEU A 53 7.81 2.28 8.08
C LEU A 53 8.36 2.64 9.48
N VAL A 54 9.54 3.25 9.53
CA VAL A 54 10.24 3.60 10.78
C VAL A 54 9.92 5.01 11.23
N MET A 55 9.66 5.92 10.28
CA MET A 55 9.31 7.30 10.59
C MET A 55 7.91 7.40 11.23
N PRO A 56 7.71 8.38 12.13
CA PRO A 56 6.36 8.70 12.60
C PRO A 56 5.43 9.00 11.41
N PRO A 57 4.23 8.39 11.33
CA PRO A 57 3.32 8.57 10.20
C PRO A 57 2.96 10.04 9.93
N VAL A 58 2.84 10.84 10.99
CA VAL A 58 2.59 12.29 10.91
C VAL A 58 3.74 13.01 10.20
N ALA A 59 4.99 12.64 10.47
CA ALA A 59 6.16 13.23 9.81
C ALA A 59 6.18 12.89 8.32
N THR A 60 5.88 11.64 7.95
CA THR A 60 5.73 11.22 6.55
C THR A 60 4.60 12.01 5.87
N GLY A 61 3.48 12.22 6.56
CA GLY A 61 2.37 13.04 6.06
C GLY A 61 2.76 14.51 5.82
N LEU A 62 3.58 15.10 6.69
CA LEU A 62 4.11 16.46 6.51
C LEU A 62 5.04 16.55 5.27
N ILE A 63 5.89 15.54 5.07
CA ILE A 63 6.72 15.48 3.86
C ILE A 63 5.83 15.39 2.62
N LEU A 64 4.84 14.51 2.62
CA LEU A 64 3.87 14.39 1.53
C LEU A 64 3.12 15.71 1.28
N LEU A 65 2.70 16.39 2.34
CA LEU A 65 2.01 17.68 2.23
C LEU A 65 2.91 18.74 1.55
N LYS A 66 4.20 18.78 1.88
CA LYS A 66 5.15 19.68 1.22
C LYS A 66 5.43 19.28 -0.23
N VAL A 67 5.62 18.00 -0.49
CA VAL A 67 5.93 17.49 -1.85
C VAL A 67 4.72 17.62 -2.78
N LEU A 68 3.53 17.27 -2.31
CA LEU A 68 2.29 17.28 -3.10
C LEU A 68 1.54 18.61 -3.03
N GLY A 69 1.96 19.55 -2.19
CA GLY A 69 1.40 20.88 -2.09
C GLY A 69 1.75 21.78 -3.28
N ARG A 70 1.11 22.95 -3.36
CA ARG A 70 1.29 23.91 -4.47
C ARG A 70 2.72 24.43 -4.64
N HIS A 71 3.50 24.45 -3.57
CA HIS A 71 4.93 24.83 -3.61
C HIS A 71 5.88 23.69 -3.92
N GLY A 72 5.35 22.47 -4.18
CA GLY A 72 6.11 21.28 -4.57
C GLY A 72 5.64 20.73 -5.91
N LEU A 73 5.78 19.40 -6.08
CA LEU A 73 5.32 18.73 -7.32
C LEU A 73 3.81 18.93 -7.57
N GLY A 74 3.00 19.13 -6.53
CA GLY A 74 1.57 19.40 -6.68
C GLY A 74 1.28 20.69 -7.44
N GLY A 75 2.14 21.72 -7.39
CA GLY A 75 2.02 22.92 -8.19
C GLY A 75 2.08 22.61 -9.69
N PHE A 76 3.01 21.76 -10.12
CA PHE A 76 3.09 21.33 -11.53
C PHE A 76 1.79 20.63 -12.00
N PHE A 77 1.19 19.78 -11.18
CA PHE A 77 -0.09 19.15 -11.51
C PHE A 77 -1.26 20.12 -11.52
N HIS A 78 -1.23 21.12 -10.62
CA HIS A 78 -2.24 22.19 -10.60
C HIS A 78 -2.16 23.04 -11.86
N ASP A 79 -0.97 23.52 -12.22
CA ASP A 79 -0.77 24.47 -13.34
C ASP A 79 -1.00 23.82 -14.70
N ARG A 80 -0.64 22.54 -14.85
CA ARG A 80 -0.72 21.81 -16.14
C ARG A 80 -2.04 21.06 -16.33
N LEU A 81 -2.60 20.52 -15.27
CA LEU A 81 -3.74 19.60 -15.34
C LEU A 81 -4.95 20.10 -14.55
N HIS A 82 -4.87 21.27 -13.90
CA HIS A 82 -5.90 21.82 -13.00
C HIS A 82 -6.33 20.82 -11.91
N LEU A 83 -5.36 19.98 -11.44
CA LEU A 83 -5.60 18.92 -10.49
C LEU A 83 -4.99 19.26 -9.14
N ASP A 84 -5.85 19.54 -8.16
CA ASP A 84 -5.45 19.61 -6.76
C ASP A 84 -5.30 18.18 -6.20
N ILE A 85 -4.17 17.92 -5.55
CA ILE A 85 -3.88 16.62 -4.92
C ILE A 85 -4.21 16.71 -3.43
N VAL A 86 -3.65 17.71 -2.74
CA VAL A 86 -3.81 17.89 -1.29
C VAL A 86 -5.27 18.15 -0.93
N PHE A 87 -5.73 17.63 0.21
CA PHE A 87 -7.12 17.71 0.70
C PHE A 87 -8.16 17.07 -0.25
N THR A 88 -7.72 16.07 -1.06
CA THR A 88 -8.58 15.26 -1.91
C THR A 88 -8.36 13.76 -1.66
N TRP A 89 -9.21 12.91 -2.24
CA TRP A 89 -9.05 11.46 -2.22
C TRP A 89 -7.70 11.00 -2.81
N ARG A 90 -7.08 11.80 -3.69
CA ARG A 90 -5.75 11.52 -4.26
C ARG A 90 -4.66 11.62 -3.20
N ALA A 91 -4.78 12.58 -2.26
CA ALA A 91 -3.87 12.66 -1.13
C ALA A 91 -4.02 11.47 -0.19
N VAL A 92 -5.26 10.99 0.05
CA VAL A 92 -5.50 9.74 0.79
C VAL A 92 -4.79 8.59 0.12
N LEU A 93 -4.99 8.41 -1.19
CA LEU A 93 -4.36 7.37 -1.99
C LEU A 93 -2.82 7.41 -1.89
N ALA A 94 -2.22 8.59 -2.01
CA ALA A 94 -0.77 8.77 -1.88
C ALA A 94 -0.27 8.42 -0.47
N ALA A 95 -0.96 8.86 0.58
CA ALA A 95 -0.60 8.53 1.96
C ALA A 95 -0.65 7.02 2.22
N LEU A 96 -1.76 6.37 1.85
CA LEU A 96 -1.91 4.92 1.98
C LEU A 96 -0.82 4.17 1.21
N GLY A 97 -0.54 4.61 -0.02
CA GLY A 97 0.47 4.00 -0.88
C GLY A 97 1.87 4.08 -0.27
N VAL A 98 2.31 5.27 0.11
CA VAL A 98 3.64 5.47 0.69
C VAL A 98 3.82 4.68 1.99
N MET A 99 2.80 4.65 2.85
CA MET A 99 2.87 3.94 4.13
C MET A 99 2.82 2.42 4.02
N SER A 100 2.21 1.87 2.96
CA SER A 100 2.14 0.43 2.71
C SER A 100 3.22 -0.08 1.74
N PHE A 101 3.88 0.80 0.99
CA PHE A 101 4.91 0.46 0.02
C PHE A 101 6.06 -0.40 0.58
N PRO A 102 6.65 -0.06 1.74
CA PRO A 102 7.74 -0.86 2.32
C PRO A 102 7.33 -2.31 2.58
N LEU A 103 6.11 -2.52 3.06
CA LEU A 103 5.62 -3.86 3.39
C LEU A 103 5.40 -4.69 2.12
N LEU A 104 4.84 -4.08 1.08
CA LEU A 104 4.70 -4.73 -0.24
C LEU A 104 6.06 -5.13 -0.80
N VAL A 105 7.02 -4.21 -0.83
CA VAL A 105 8.36 -4.47 -1.38
C VAL A 105 9.07 -5.57 -0.61
N ARG A 106 9.08 -5.52 0.73
CA ARG A 106 9.75 -6.54 1.56
C ARG A 106 9.14 -7.92 1.38
N SER A 107 7.81 -8.04 1.44
CA SER A 107 7.13 -9.32 1.26
C SER A 107 7.35 -9.90 -0.14
N THR A 108 7.25 -9.05 -1.17
CA THR A 108 7.48 -9.45 -2.56
C THR A 108 8.94 -9.84 -2.79
N ARG A 109 9.90 -9.11 -2.21
CA ARG A 109 11.32 -9.45 -2.29
C ARG A 109 11.59 -10.83 -1.72
N VAL A 110 11.12 -11.15 -0.52
CA VAL A 110 11.28 -12.46 0.09
C VAL A 110 10.71 -13.55 -0.82
N ALA A 111 9.54 -13.35 -1.38
CA ALA A 111 8.91 -14.29 -2.31
C ALA A 111 9.75 -14.51 -3.59
N LEU A 112 10.40 -13.47 -4.10
CA LEU A 112 11.28 -13.58 -5.26
C LEU A 112 12.60 -14.27 -4.90
N GLU A 113 13.16 -14.04 -3.71
CA GLU A 113 14.39 -14.68 -3.22
C GLU A 113 14.20 -16.19 -2.98
N GLU A 114 12.99 -16.63 -2.61
CA GLU A 114 12.64 -18.05 -2.45
C GLU A 114 12.59 -18.83 -3.78
N VAL A 115 12.47 -18.15 -4.92
CA VAL A 115 12.51 -18.80 -6.24
C VAL A 115 13.91 -19.29 -6.54
N ASN A 116 14.06 -20.62 -6.73
CA ASN A 116 15.37 -21.22 -7.02
C ASN A 116 15.93 -20.68 -8.36
N PRO A 117 17.11 -20.04 -8.35
CA PRO A 117 17.72 -19.47 -9.55
C PRO A 117 18.00 -20.47 -10.67
N ARG A 118 18.07 -21.76 -10.36
CA ARG A 118 18.31 -22.82 -11.36
C ARG A 118 17.20 -22.86 -12.41
N PHE A 119 15.95 -22.60 -12.07
CA PHE A 119 14.86 -22.57 -13.03
C PHE A 119 15.03 -21.45 -14.05
N GLU A 120 15.50 -20.29 -13.60
CA GLU A 120 15.79 -19.16 -14.47
C GLU A 120 16.99 -19.43 -15.39
N GLN A 121 18.04 -20.08 -14.85
CA GLN A 121 19.22 -20.45 -15.63
C GLN A 121 18.87 -21.46 -16.73
N ILE A 122 18.11 -22.52 -16.41
CA ILE A 122 17.66 -23.52 -17.40
C ILE A 122 16.86 -22.85 -18.52
N ALA A 123 15.95 -21.94 -18.18
CA ALA A 123 15.18 -21.25 -19.22
C ALA A 123 16.05 -20.39 -20.13
N ARG A 124 17.09 -19.72 -19.59
CA ARG A 124 18.07 -18.96 -20.40
C ARG A 124 18.89 -19.87 -21.30
N THR A 125 19.29 -21.05 -20.86
CA THR A 125 19.99 -22.01 -21.74
C THR A 125 19.12 -22.53 -22.88
N LEU A 126 17.79 -22.51 -22.71
CA LEU A 126 16.81 -22.83 -23.75
C LEU A 126 16.45 -21.63 -24.66
N GLY A 127 17.19 -20.50 -24.53
CA GLY A 127 17.02 -19.32 -25.38
C GLY A 127 15.94 -18.33 -24.91
N ALA A 128 15.42 -18.48 -23.69
CA ALA A 128 14.46 -17.50 -23.14
C ALA A 128 15.18 -16.21 -22.73
N GLY A 129 14.72 -15.07 -23.23
CA GLY A 129 15.19 -13.75 -22.81
C GLY A 129 14.72 -13.39 -21.39
N ASP A 130 15.40 -12.44 -20.74
CA ASP A 130 15.17 -12.08 -19.33
C ASP A 130 13.72 -11.71 -18.99
N LEU A 131 13.05 -10.94 -19.85
CA LEU A 131 11.62 -10.61 -19.65
C LEU A 131 10.74 -11.86 -19.70
N ARG A 132 11.04 -12.80 -20.61
CA ARG A 132 10.29 -14.04 -20.72
C ARG A 132 10.50 -14.91 -19.48
N VAL A 133 11.73 -15.02 -18.99
CA VAL A 133 12.06 -15.72 -17.74
C VAL A 133 11.31 -15.11 -16.58
N PHE A 134 11.32 -13.79 -16.46
CA PHE A 134 10.64 -13.08 -15.38
C PHE A 134 9.12 -13.37 -15.35
N PHE A 135 8.42 -13.19 -16.49
CA PHE A 135 6.96 -13.37 -16.51
C PHE A 135 6.51 -14.84 -16.55
N SER A 136 7.32 -15.75 -17.13
CA SER A 136 6.92 -17.16 -17.29
C SER A 136 7.40 -18.07 -16.19
N ILE A 137 8.42 -17.68 -15.42
CA ILE A 137 9.04 -18.53 -14.39
C ILE A 137 9.05 -17.83 -13.03
N THR A 138 9.72 -16.66 -12.93
CA THR A 138 9.94 -15.99 -11.65
C THR A 138 8.62 -15.55 -11.01
N ILE A 139 7.78 -14.80 -11.75
CA ILE A 139 6.48 -14.32 -11.24
C ILE A 139 5.53 -15.46 -10.89
N PRO A 140 5.30 -16.48 -11.74
CA PRO A 140 4.40 -17.58 -11.39
C PRO A 140 4.84 -18.38 -10.16
N LEU A 141 6.15 -18.59 -9.98
CA LEU A 141 6.67 -19.27 -8.81
C LEU A 141 6.58 -18.43 -7.53
N ALA A 142 6.82 -17.12 -7.62
CA ALA A 142 6.71 -16.17 -6.51
C ALA A 142 5.26 -15.71 -6.23
N LEU A 143 4.30 -16.03 -7.10
CA LEU A 143 2.95 -15.42 -7.14
C LEU A 143 2.24 -15.46 -5.79
N ARG A 144 2.38 -16.53 -5.03
CA ARG A 144 1.72 -16.66 -3.72
C ARG A 144 2.25 -15.66 -2.71
N GLY A 145 3.57 -15.54 -2.62
CA GLY A 145 4.18 -14.58 -1.72
C GLY A 145 3.90 -13.14 -2.16
N ILE A 146 3.83 -12.88 -3.48
CA ILE A 146 3.41 -11.58 -4.02
C ILE A 146 1.98 -11.27 -3.61
N ILE A 147 1.03 -12.21 -3.78
CA ILE A 147 -0.38 -12.03 -3.35
C ILE A 147 -0.44 -11.80 -1.84
N GLY A 148 0.31 -12.58 -1.05
CA GLY A 148 0.42 -12.37 0.40
C GLY A 148 0.89 -10.95 0.73
N GLY A 149 1.93 -10.47 0.05
CA GLY A 149 2.45 -9.11 0.19
C GLY A 149 1.43 -8.02 -0.19
N VAL A 150 0.66 -8.24 -1.25
CA VAL A 150 -0.43 -7.33 -1.69
C VAL A 150 -1.52 -7.25 -0.62
N ILE A 151 -1.95 -8.38 -0.07
CA ILE A 151 -2.98 -8.39 0.97
C ILE A 151 -2.49 -7.73 2.26
N LEU A 152 -1.22 -7.96 2.65
CA LEU A 152 -0.62 -7.30 3.81
C LEU A 152 -0.50 -5.79 3.61
N ALA A 153 -0.12 -5.34 2.41
CA ALA A 153 -0.07 -3.91 2.07
C ALA A 153 -1.47 -3.27 2.11
N PHE A 154 -2.49 -3.96 1.60
CA PHE A 154 -3.89 -3.55 1.70
C PHE A 154 -4.35 -3.45 3.16
N ALA A 155 -4.10 -4.47 3.98
CA ALA A 155 -4.45 -4.47 5.39
C ALA A 155 -3.76 -3.31 6.14
N ARG A 156 -2.48 -3.04 5.83
CA ARG A 156 -1.75 -1.89 6.38
C ARG A 156 -2.36 -0.55 5.96
N ALA A 157 -2.81 -0.45 4.71
CA ALA A 157 -3.47 0.75 4.18
C ALA A 157 -4.80 1.05 4.89
N LEU A 158 -5.60 0.03 5.23
CA LEU A 158 -6.87 0.19 5.94
C LEU A 158 -6.73 0.89 7.30
N GLY A 159 -5.62 0.64 8.00
CA GLY A 159 -5.36 1.19 9.33
C GLY A 159 -4.59 2.53 9.33
N GLU A 160 -4.33 3.14 8.16
CA GLU A 160 -3.56 4.37 8.12
C GLU A 160 -4.36 5.57 8.63
N PHE A 161 -3.72 6.35 9.50
CA PHE A 161 -4.29 7.54 10.13
C PHE A 161 -3.38 8.76 10.01
N GLY A 162 -2.13 8.63 10.48
CA GLY A 162 -1.24 9.75 10.75
C GLY A 162 -0.80 10.51 9.50
N ALA A 163 -0.41 9.79 8.44
CA ALA A 163 -0.06 10.44 7.18
C ALA A 163 -1.30 11.01 6.48
N THR A 164 -2.42 10.30 6.55
CA THR A 164 -3.68 10.71 5.91
C THR A 164 -4.23 11.99 6.50
N ILE A 165 -4.28 12.14 7.84
CA ILE A 165 -4.80 13.35 8.48
C ILE A 165 -3.98 14.59 8.09
N MET A 166 -2.67 14.44 7.92
CA MET A 166 -1.78 15.54 7.58
C MET A 166 -1.90 16.01 6.12
N VAL A 167 -2.04 15.08 5.16
CA VAL A 167 -2.02 15.44 3.73
C VAL A 167 -3.41 15.61 3.12
N ALA A 168 -4.40 14.90 3.66
CA ALA A 168 -5.77 14.89 3.13
C ALA A 168 -6.79 15.56 4.06
N GLY A 169 -6.45 15.74 5.34
CA GLY A 169 -7.39 16.19 6.36
C GLY A 169 -8.49 15.16 6.61
N ASN A 170 -9.54 15.58 7.31
CA ASN A 170 -10.76 14.80 7.50
C ASN A 170 -11.97 15.58 7.02
N ILE A 171 -12.25 15.50 5.72
CA ILE A 171 -13.34 16.23 5.07
C ILE A 171 -14.49 15.24 4.83
N PRO A 172 -15.66 15.41 5.52
CA PRO A 172 -16.81 14.53 5.34
C PRO A 172 -17.21 14.36 3.87
N GLY A 173 -17.41 13.12 3.45
CA GLY A 173 -17.79 12.78 2.08
C GLY A 173 -16.67 12.88 1.04
N LYS A 174 -15.43 13.28 1.43
CA LYS A 174 -14.30 13.43 0.49
C LYS A 174 -13.05 12.66 0.89
N THR A 175 -12.61 12.77 2.15
CA THR A 175 -11.35 12.20 2.62
C THR A 175 -11.47 11.43 3.94
N SER A 176 -12.67 11.31 4.49
CA SER A 176 -12.92 10.62 5.76
C SER A 176 -12.74 9.12 5.60
N THR A 177 -11.62 8.60 6.11
CA THR A 177 -11.37 7.16 6.22
C THR A 177 -11.95 6.58 7.52
N LEU A 178 -12.00 5.25 7.64
CA LEU A 178 -12.43 4.58 8.87
C LEU A 178 -11.65 5.05 10.10
N SER A 179 -10.32 5.08 10.02
CA SER A 179 -9.45 5.50 11.13
C SER A 179 -9.73 6.95 11.55
N LEU A 180 -9.89 7.86 10.58
CA LEU A 180 -10.21 9.26 10.84
C LEU A 180 -11.61 9.43 11.44
N SER A 181 -12.58 8.67 10.94
CA SER A 181 -13.97 8.75 11.38
C SER A 181 -14.18 8.14 12.78
N ILE A 182 -13.47 7.06 13.11
CA ILE A 182 -13.44 6.49 14.47
C ILE A 182 -12.89 7.53 15.45
N TYR A 183 -11.75 8.13 15.13
CA TYR A 183 -11.13 9.16 15.94
C TYR A 183 -12.07 10.33 16.18
N GLN A 184 -12.64 10.89 15.12
CA GLN A 184 -13.54 12.04 15.22
C GLN A 184 -14.83 11.72 16.01
N SER A 185 -15.43 10.55 15.77
CA SER A 185 -16.63 10.13 16.48
C SER A 185 -16.38 10.01 17.98
N TRP A 186 -15.25 9.44 18.37
CA TRP A 186 -14.86 9.31 19.77
C TRP A 186 -14.73 10.67 20.45
N PHE A 187 -13.99 11.61 19.85
CA PHE A 187 -13.79 12.94 20.44
C PHE A 187 -15.03 13.83 20.47
N ASN A 188 -16.00 13.56 19.59
CA ASN A 188 -17.27 14.30 19.54
C ASN A 188 -18.35 13.68 20.46
N GLY A 189 -18.02 12.69 21.29
CA GLY A 189 -18.97 12.02 22.19
C GLY A 189 -19.94 11.09 21.50
N GLY A 190 -19.63 10.67 20.27
CA GLY A 190 -20.43 9.74 19.47
C GLY A 190 -20.04 8.27 19.69
N ASP A 191 -20.01 7.80 20.94
CA ASP A 191 -19.51 6.47 21.32
C ASP A 191 -20.12 5.33 20.51
N ALA A 192 -21.43 5.33 20.32
CA ALA A 192 -22.11 4.28 19.56
C ALA A 192 -21.69 4.23 18.08
N ALA A 193 -21.43 5.38 17.45
CA ALA A 193 -20.92 5.44 16.07
C ALA A 193 -19.45 4.98 16.01
N ALA A 194 -18.63 5.41 16.96
CA ALA A 194 -17.23 4.99 17.07
C ALA A 194 -17.11 3.46 17.20
N TRP A 195 -17.92 2.84 18.07
CA TRP A 195 -17.93 1.37 18.25
C TRP A 195 -18.38 0.63 16.99
N ARG A 196 -19.40 1.13 16.25
CA ARG A 196 -19.82 0.50 14.99
C ARG A 196 -18.75 0.56 13.90
N LEU A 197 -18.09 1.72 13.75
CA LEU A 197 -17.02 1.90 12.79
C LEU A 197 -15.78 1.07 13.18
N LEU A 198 -15.46 0.98 14.47
CA LEU A 198 -14.41 0.10 14.99
C LEU A 198 -14.70 -1.35 14.63
N GLY A 199 -15.91 -1.83 14.87
CA GLY A 199 -16.33 -3.19 14.50
C GLY A 199 -16.18 -3.46 13.00
N ALA A 200 -16.56 -2.50 12.15
CA ALA A 200 -16.36 -2.61 10.70
C ALA A 200 -14.87 -2.65 10.31
N SER A 201 -14.03 -1.83 10.96
CA SER A 201 -12.58 -1.81 10.74
C SER A 201 -11.93 -3.16 11.12
N VAL A 202 -12.29 -3.70 12.28
CA VAL A 202 -11.81 -5.01 12.74
C VAL A 202 -12.26 -6.13 11.80
N ALA A 203 -13.51 -6.11 11.36
CA ALA A 203 -14.03 -7.11 10.42
C ALA A 203 -13.30 -7.08 9.07
N LEU A 204 -13.04 -5.88 8.51
CA LEU A 204 -12.29 -5.72 7.28
C LEU A 204 -10.84 -6.18 7.42
N ALA A 205 -10.16 -5.77 8.49
CA ALA A 205 -8.79 -6.16 8.76
C ALA A 205 -8.68 -7.69 8.96
N PHE A 206 -9.59 -8.27 9.73
CA PHE A 206 -9.66 -9.72 9.94
C PHE A 206 -9.89 -10.46 8.62
N ALA A 207 -10.85 -10.02 7.81
CA ALA A 207 -11.14 -10.63 6.52
C ALA A 207 -9.92 -10.57 5.58
N ALA A 208 -9.20 -9.44 5.54
CA ALA A 208 -7.99 -9.28 4.74
C ALA A 208 -6.87 -10.23 5.19
N VAL A 209 -6.58 -10.28 6.49
CA VAL A 209 -5.52 -11.15 7.04
C VAL A 209 -5.91 -12.63 6.88
N TRP A 210 -7.17 -12.99 7.16
CA TRP A 210 -7.65 -14.35 6.99
C TRP A 210 -7.60 -14.81 5.53
N ALA A 211 -7.98 -13.94 4.58
CA ALA A 211 -7.83 -14.21 3.15
C ALA A 211 -6.37 -14.47 2.78
N SER A 212 -5.42 -13.68 3.32
CA SER A 212 -3.99 -13.89 3.10
C SER A 212 -3.55 -15.28 3.57
N GLU A 213 -3.88 -15.64 4.80
CA GLU A 213 -3.54 -16.94 5.38
C GLU A 213 -4.16 -18.12 4.58
N TRP A 214 -5.43 -17.98 4.18
CA TRP A 214 -6.11 -19.01 3.41
C TRP A 214 -5.47 -19.22 2.03
N PHE A 215 -5.10 -18.15 1.32
CA PHE A 215 -4.38 -18.23 0.05
C PHE A 215 -3.01 -18.87 0.19
N MET A 216 -2.28 -18.57 1.27
CA MET A 216 -0.96 -19.16 1.51
C MET A 216 -1.03 -20.64 1.87
N ARG A 217 -2.05 -21.07 2.62
CA ARG A 217 -2.20 -22.47 3.10
C ARG A 217 -2.66 -23.45 2.02
N ARG A 218 -3.51 -23.04 1.08
CA ARG A 218 -4.25 -23.92 0.15
C ARG A 218 -3.40 -24.83 -0.77
N LYS A 219 -2.08 -24.87 -0.64
CA LYS A 219 -1.18 -25.75 -1.43
C LYS A 219 0.02 -26.31 -0.66
N ARG A 220 -0.10 -26.52 0.65
CA ARG A 220 0.84 -27.39 1.38
C ARG A 220 0.39 -28.86 1.40
N SER A 221 -0.75 -29.18 0.80
CA SER A 221 -1.26 -30.55 0.61
C SER A 221 -1.07 -31.01 -0.82
#